data_9af37fb17165b8da276a8cdb3c35a21d
#
_entry.id   9af37fb17165b8da276a8cdb3c35a21d
#
_cell.length_a   1.000
_cell.length_b   1.000
_cell.length_c   1.000
_cell.angle_alpha   90.00
_cell.angle_beta   90.00
_cell.angle_gamma   90.00
#
_symmetry.space_group_name_H-M   'P 1'
#
loop_
_entity.id
_entity.type
_entity.pdbx_description
1 polymer ?
#
loop_
_entity_poly.entity_id
_entity_poly.type
_entity_poly.pdbx_seq_one_letter_code
_entity_poly.pdbx_strand_id
1 'polypeptide(L)'
;MIPLSHIRNFSIIAHIDHGKSTIADRFIQVCGGLSEREMEAQVLDSMDLERERGITIKAQSVTLDYTARNGETYQLNFIDTPGHVDFSYEVSRSLSACEGALLVVDAAQGVEAQSVANCYTAIEQGLEVLPVLNKIDLPSAEPERVVVEIEEIIGIAASDALHAVSYTHLRAHETSDDISYAVFCLNRGG
;
A
#
# COMPACT_ATOMS: atom_id res chain seq x y z
N MET A 1 -12.98 19.71 -12.91
CA MET A 1 -12.00 19.99 -11.84
C MET A 1 -12.44 19.18 -10.64
N ILE A 2 -11.61 18.27 -10.16
CA ILE A 2 -11.92 17.39 -9.02
C ILE A 2 -11.90 18.24 -7.74
N PRO A 3 -12.93 18.18 -6.88
CA PRO A 3 -12.94 18.90 -5.61
C PRO A 3 -11.83 18.42 -4.68
N LEU A 4 -11.28 19.28 -3.83
CA LEU A 4 -10.26 18.88 -2.84
C LEU A 4 -10.73 17.74 -1.93
N SER A 5 -12.03 17.68 -1.62
CA SER A 5 -12.64 16.60 -0.85
C SER A 5 -12.59 15.23 -1.54
N HIS A 6 -12.27 15.18 -2.83
CA HIS A 6 -12.15 13.95 -3.62
C HIS A 6 -10.68 13.63 -3.98
N ILE A 7 -9.72 14.31 -3.40
CA ILE A 7 -8.29 14.01 -3.56
C ILE A 7 -7.83 13.24 -2.31
N ARG A 8 -7.08 12.15 -2.52
CA ARG A 8 -6.49 11.33 -1.45
C ARG A 8 -5.03 11.08 -1.74
N ASN A 9 -4.18 11.39 -0.78
CA ASN A 9 -2.75 11.14 -0.82
C ASN A 9 -2.43 10.00 0.12
N PHE A 10 -1.87 8.91 -0.39
CA PHE A 10 -1.53 7.75 0.42
C PHE A 10 -0.22 7.10 0.00
N SER A 11 0.36 6.34 0.90
CA SER A 11 1.57 5.57 0.66
C SER A 11 1.38 4.11 1.05
N ILE A 12 2.33 3.25 0.64
CA ILE A 12 2.40 1.85 1.06
C ILE A 12 3.66 1.64 1.89
N ILE A 13 3.47 1.16 3.11
CA ILE A 13 4.51 0.70 4.02
C ILE A 13 4.57 -0.81 3.91
N ALA A 14 5.73 -1.36 3.58
CA ALA A 14 5.94 -2.80 3.50
C ALA A 14 7.41 -3.14 3.74
N HIS A 15 7.66 -4.34 4.27
CA HIS A 15 8.99 -4.93 4.24
C HIS A 15 9.36 -5.38 2.82
N ILE A 16 10.65 -5.61 2.59
CA ILE A 16 11.16 -6.17 1.33
C ILE A 16 10.45 -7.51 1.09
N ASP A 17 10.04 -7.77 -0.14
CA ASP A 17 9.35 -8.99 -0.58
C ASP A 17 7.94 -9.22 -0.01
N HIS A 18 7.37 -8.29 0.78
CA HIS A 18 5.98 -8.38 1.22
C HIS A 18 4.96 -8.04 0.11
N GLY A 19 5.45 -7.62 -1.07
CA GLY A 19 4.62 -7.40 -2.26
C GLY A 19 4.18 -5.94 -2.47
N LYS A 20 4.93 -4.96 -1.95
CA LYS A 20 4.66 -3.53 -2.13
C LYS A 20 4.50 -3.14 -3.59
N SER A 21 5.53 -3.38 -4.42
CA SER A 21 5.53 -3.03 -5.85
C SER A 21 4.42 -3.75 -6.62
N THR A 22 4.16 -5.02 -6.29
CA THR A 22 3.10 -5.80 -6.94
C THR A 22 1.70 -5.24 -6.64
N ILE A 23 1.44 -4.82 -5.40
CA ILE A 23 0.16 -4.18 -5.04
C ILE A 23 0.05 -2.81 -5.70
N ALA A 24 1.13 -2.03 -5.72
CA ALA A 24 1.16 -0.72 -6.36
C ALA A 24 0.89 -0.82 -7.87
N ASP A 25 1.51 -1.77 -8.58
CA ASP A 25 1.26 -2.04 -9.99
C ASP A 25 -0.22 -2.42 -10.23
N ARG A 26 -0.84 -3.18 -9.32
CA ARG A 26 -2.26 -3.51 -9.39
C ARG A 26 -3.16 -2.30 -9.21
N PHE A 27 -2.84 -1.39 -8.31
CA PHE A 27 -3.55 -0.11 -8.20
C PHE A 27 -3.54 0.65 -9.51
N ILE A 28 -2.35 0.79 -10.12
CA ILE A 28 -2.18 1.49 -11.40
C ILE A 28 -3.03 0.84 -12.48
N GLN A 29 -3.04 -0.49 -12.56
CA GLN A 29 -3.81 -1.25 -13.53
C GLN A 29 -5.33 -1.07 -13.34
N VAL A 30 -5.83 -1.23 -12.12
CA VAL A 30 -7.27 -1.15 -11.81
C VAL A 30 -7.82 0.26 -12.03
N CYS A 31 -7.05 1.28 -11.69
CA CYS A 31 -7.42 2.66 -11.93
C CYS A 31 -7.21 3.12 -13.39
N GLY A 32 -6.83 2.21 -14.31
CA GLY A 32 -6.70 2.51 -15.74
C GLY A 32 -5.51 3.41 -16.09
N GLY A 33 -4.51 3.50 -15.19
CA GLY A 33 -3.33 4.33 -15.40
C GLY A 33 -2.42 3.86 -16.53
N LEU A 34 -2.45 2.54 -16.85
CA LEU A 34 -1.62 1.95 -17.90
C LEU A 34 -2.31 0.75 -18.56
N SER A 35 -2.03 0.53 -19.83
CA SER A 35 -2.46 -0.68 -20.54
C SER A 35 -1.60 -1.89 -20.15
N GLU A 36 -2.11 -3.12 -20.35
CA GLU A 36 -1.37 -4.37 -20.06
C GLU A 36 0.01 -4.44 -20.72
N ARG A 37 0.18 -3.79 -21.88
CA ARG A 37 1.47 -3.77 -22.61
C ARG A 37 2.49 -2.81 -22.00
N GLU A 38 2.02 -1.78 -21.28
CA GLU A 38 2.88 -0.80 -20.62
C GLU A 38 3.31 -1.28 -19.22
N MET A 39 2.63 -2.31 -18.70
CA MET A 39 2.89 -2.96 -17.40
C MET A 39 4.01 -4.03 -17.46
N GLU A 40 4.64 -4.30 -18.63
CA GLU A 40 5.64 -5.38 -18.78
C GLU A 40 6.93 -5.22 -17.93
N ALA A 41 7.10 -4.06 -17.28
CA ALA A 41 8.18 -3.84 -16.33
C ALA A 41 7.59 -3.06 -15.15
N GLN A 42 7.87 -3.47 -13.91
CA GLN A 42 7.49 -2.77 -12.68
C GLN A 42 7.56 -1.24 -12.87
N VAL A 43 6.39 -0.62 -13.01
CA VAL A 43 6.28 0.76 -13.51
C VAL A 43 6.87 1.77 -12.53
N LEU A 44 6.83 1.46 -11.24
CA LEU A 44 7.35 2.30 -10.18
C LEU A 44 8.85 2.13 -9.96
N ASP A 45 9.39 0.94 -10.21
CA ASP A 45 10.83 0.67 -10.08
C ASP A 45 11.52 1.03 -11.41
N SER A 46 11.66 2.32 -11.70
CA SER A 46 12.16 2.83 -12.98
C SER A 46 13.68 2.76 -13.13
N MET A 47 14.41 2.59 -12.03
CA MET A 47 15.88 2.48 -12.05
C MET A 47 16.31 1.02 -12.25
N ASP A 48 17.32 0.78 -13.08
CA ASP A 48 17.88 -0.56 -13.30
C ASP A 48 18.32 -1.21 -11.97
N LEU A 49 18.84 -0.42 -11.04
CA LEU A 49 19.27 -0.88 -9.71
C LEU A 49 18.08 -1.27 -8.82
N GLU A 50 16.95 -0.59 -8.94
CA GLU A 50 15.71 -0.92 -8.22
C GLU A 50 15.18 -2.27 -8.70
N ARG A 51 15.16 -2.48 -10.01
CA ARG A 51 14.72 -3.75 -10.64
C ARG A 51 15.65 -4.92 -10.29
N GLU A 52 16.99 -4.69 -10.33
CA GLU A 52 17.98 -5.73 -10.03
C GLU A 52 17.91 -6.17 -8.56
N ARG A 53 17.64 -5.24 -7.64
CA ARG A 53 17.62 -5.50 -6.19
C ARG A 53 16.23 -5.75 -5.61
N GLY A 54 15.17 -5.49 -6.39
CA GLY A 54 13.78 -5.59 -5.94
C GLY A 54 13.43 -4.60 -4.81
N ILE A 55 14.09 -3.43 -4.78
CA ILE A 55 13.88 -2.41 -3.75
C ILE A 55 13.60 -1.05 -4.38
N THR A 56 12.69 -0.29 -3.81
CA THR A 56 12.49 1.12 -4.16
C THR A 56 13.56 1.98 -3.50
N ILE A 57 14.28 2.76 -4.28
CA ILE A 57 15.34 3.66 -3.80
C ILE A 57 14.82 5.10 -3.73
N LYS A 58 14.10 5.55 -4.77
CA LYS A 58 13.60 6.92 -4.89
C LYS A 58 12.09 6.96 -4.80
N ALA A 59 11.57 7.81 -3.92
CA ALA A 59 10.14 8.06 -3.85
C ALA A 59 9.60 8.57 -5.18
N GLN A 60 8.54 7.93 -5.68
CA GLN A 60 7.82 8.32 -6.89
C GLN A 60 6.35 8.55 -6.55
N SER A 61 5.70 9.42 -7.31
CA SER A 61 4.27 9.66 -7.14
C SER A 61 3.52 9.40 -8.42
N VAL A 62 2.38 8.74 -8.31
CA VAL A 62 1.47 8.46 -9.43
C VAL A 62 0.09 8.97 -9.06
N THR A 63 -0.54 9.69 -9.98
CA THR A 63 -1.91 10.16 -9.84
C THR A 63 -2.83 9.23 -10.63
N LEU A 64 -3.85 8.71 -9.97
CA LEU A 64 -4.81 7.76 -10.51
C LEU A 64 -6.23 8.30 -10.33
N ASP A 65 -7.06 8.16 -11.34
CA ASP A 65 -8.49 8.46 -11.23
C ASP A 65 -9.25 7.18 -10.90
N TYR A 66 -9.98 7.19 -9.80
CA TYR A 66 -10.78 6.06 -9.33
C TYR A 66 -12.25 6.44 -9.24
N THR A 67 -13.10 5.67 -9.91
CA THR A 67 -14.56 5.81 -9.79
C THR A 67 -15.08 4.85 -8.74
N ALA A 68 -15.53 5.40 -7.60
CA ALA A 68 -16.03 4.63 -6.49
C ALA A 68 -17.41 4.00 -6.78
N ARG A 69 -17.80 3.02 -5.96
CA ARG A 69 -19.11 2.32 -6.08
C ARG A 69 -20.33 3.26 -5.99
N ASN A 70 -20.16 4.44 -5.40
CA ASN A 70 -21.19 5.49 -5.36
C ASN A 70 -21.29 6.31 -6.65
N GLY A 71 -20.44 6.04 -7.65
CA GLY A 71 -20.39 6.75 -8.93
C GLY A 71 -19.59 8.06 -8.90
N GLU A 72 -18.99 8.42 -7.76
CA GLU A 72 -18.14 9.60 -7.65
C GLU A 72 -16.71 9.27 -8.07
N THR A 73 -16.03 10.21 -8.73
CA THR A 73 -14.63 10.07 -9.13
C THR A 73 -13.72 10.73 -8.12
N TYR A 74 -12.71 9.99 -7.67
CA TYR A 74 -11.66 10.42 -6.76
C TYR A 74 -10.32 10.43 -7.46
N GLN A 75 -9.48 11.37 -7.09
CA GLN A 75 -8.08 11.41 -7.48
C GLN A 75 -7.24 10.80 -6.36
N LEU A 76 -6.62 9.67 -6.65
CA LEU A 76 -5.75 8.95 -5.74
C LEU A 76 -4.29 9.28 -6.10
N ASN A 77 -3.59 9.97 -5.23
CA ASN A 77 -2.16 10.23 -5.37
C ASN A 77 -1.40 9.18 -4.55
N PHE A 78 -0.88 8.20 -5.22
CA PHE A 78 -0.04 7.18 -4.63
C PHE A 78 1.41 7.66 -4.57
N ILE A 79 2.01 7.65 -3.39
CA ILE A 79 3.41 7.99 -3.16
C ILE A 79 4.15 6.73 -2.78
N ASP A 80 4.96 6.20 -3.71
CA ASP A 80 5.80 5.04 -3.45
C ASP A 80 7.01 5.44 -2.60
N THR A 81 7.18 4.76 -1.47
CA THR A 81 8.24 5.06 -0.51
C THR A 81 9.26 3.92 -0.43
N PRO A 82 10.56 4.23 -0.26
CA PRO A 82 11.55 3.20 0.02
C PRO A 82 11.16 2.37 1.25
N GLY A 83 11.37 1.05 1.16
CA GLY A 83 11.10 0.13 2.28
C GLY A 83 12.31 -0.05 3.22
N HIS A 84 13.52 0.39 2.82
CA HIS A 84 14.76 0.11 3.53
C HIS A 84 15.08 1.18 4.59
N VAL A 85 15.64 0.74 5.74
CA VAL A 85 15.99 1.64 6.87
C VAL A 85 16.96 2.76 6.52
N ASP A 86 17.83 2.56 5.53
CA ASP A 86 18.80 3.57 5.09
C ASP A 86 18.13 4.81 4.48
N PHE A 87 16.85 4.71 4.11
CA PHE A 87 16.07 5.79 3.49
C PHE A 87 15.00 6.38 4.44
N SER A 88 15.23 6.31 5.75
CA SER A 88 14.26 6.77 6.76
C SER A 88 13.86 8.24 6.59
N TYR A 89 14.76 9.08 6.13
CA TYR A 89 14.47 10.50 5.85
C TYR A 89 13.50 10.67 4.66
N GLU A 90 13.72 9.94 3.57
CA GLU A 90 12.85 9.93 2.40
C GLU A 90 11.48 9.38 2.75
N VAL A 91 11.42 8.31 3.57
CA VAL A 91 10.19 7.73 4.07
C VAL A 91 9.40 8.76 4.87
N SER A 92 10.02 9.38 5.88
CA SER A 92 9.36 10.39 6.72
C SER A 92 8.84 11.57 5.91
N ARG A 93 9.61 12.04 4.93
CA ARG A 93 9.23 13.14 4.06
C ARG A 93 8.06 12.78 3.11
N SER A 94 8.05 11.56 2.60
CA SER A 94 6.98 11.07 1.73
C SER A 94 5.68 10.88 2.53
N LEU A 95 5.77 10.29 3.72
CA LEU A 95 4.63 10.13 4.61
C LEU A 95 4.02 11.47 5.02
N SER A 96 4.82 12.52 5.23
CA SER A 96 4.29 13.85 5.59
C SER A 96 3.41 14.49 4.52
N ALA A 97 3.44 13.99 3.29
CA ALA A 97 2.58 14.43 2.19
C ALA A 97 1.31 13.58 2.05
N CYS A 98 1.15 12.54 2.88
CA CYS A 98 0.04 11.60 2.84
C CYS A 98 -1.01 11.90 3.91
N GLU A 99 -2.23 11.43 3.68
CA GLU A 99 -3.35 11.44 4.63
C GLU A 99 -3.50 10.08 5.32
N GLY A 100 -3.00 9.02 4.68
CA GLY A 100 -3.02 7.67 5.20
C GLY A 100 -1.95 6.77 4.58
N ALA A 101 -1.78 5.59 5.16
CA ALA A 101 -0.83 4.60 4.68
C ALA A 101 -1.43 3.19 4.72
N LEU A 102 -1.09 2.38 3.72
CA LEU A 102 -1.38 0.95 3.71
C LEU A 102 -0.18 0.22 4.31
N LEU A 103 -0.38 -0.53 5.39
CA LEU A 103 0.62 -1.42 5.95
C LEU A 103 0.47 -2.81 5.35
N VAL A 104 1.32 -3.16 4.40
CA VAL A 104 1.29 -4.46 3.74
C VAL A 104 2.19 -5.44 4.46
N VAL A 105 1.60 -6.52 4.96
CA VAL A 105 2.29 -7.60 5.68
C VAL A 105 2.07 -8.92 4.96
N ASP A 106 3.14 -9.68 4.76
CA ASP A 106 3.09 -11.03 4.24
C ASP A 106 2.47 -11.97 5.28
N ALA A 107 1.36 -12.62 4.95
CA ALA A 107 0.63 -13.49 5.87
C ALA A 107 1.40 -14.76 6.28
N ALA A 108 2.48 -15.10 5.59
CA ALA A 108 3.35 -16.22 5.93
C ALA A 108 4.54 -15.79 6.82
N GLN A 109 5.10 -14.61 6.54
CA GLN A 109 6.28 -14.10 7.28
C GLN A 109 5.89 -13.37 8.57
N GLY A 110 4.81 -12.58 8.54
CA GLY A 110 4.38 -11.77 9.66
C GLY A 110 5.02 -10.38 9.70
N VAL A 111 5.02 -9.76 10.88
CA VAL A 111 5.47 -8.39 11.09
C VAL A 111 6.99 -8.31 11.19
N GLU A 112 7.59 -7.45 10.38
CA GLU A 112 9.04 -7.23 10.34
C GLU A 112 9.44 -5.86 10.91
N ALA A 113 10.62 -5.78 11.53
CA ALA A 113 11.07 -4.59 12.27
C ALA A 113 11.07 -3.29 11.44
N GLN A 114 11.34 -3.36 10.14
CA GLN A 114 11.30 -2.20 9.25
C GLN A 114 9.89 -1.66 9.07
N SER A 115 8.92 -2.56 8.90
CA SER A 115 7.50 -2.20 8.78
C SER A 115 7.02 -1.52 10.06
N VAL A 116 7.44 -2.03 11.22
CA VAL A 116 7.14 -1.44 12.53
C VAL A 116 7.67 -0.01 12.62
N ALA A 117 8.96 0.19 12.32
CA ALA A 117 9.59 1.52 12.41
C ALA A 117 8.92 2.54 11.49
N ASN A 118 8.62 2.16 10.24
CA ASN A 118 7.94 3.03 9.28
C ASN A 118 6.49 3.30 9.69
N CYS A 119 5.82 2.31 10.28
CA CYS A 119 4.46 2.46 10.78
C CYS A 119 4.39 3.44 11.96
N TYR A 120 5.31 3.36 12.91
CA TYR A 120 5.41 4.36 13.98
C TYR A 120 5.67 5.76 13.44
N THR A 121 6.53 5.91 12.42
CA THR A 121 6.75 7.21 11.76
C THR A 121 5.46 7.76 11.15
N ALA A 122 4.63 6.91 10.53
CA ALA A 122 3.33 7.31 10.01
C ALA A 122 2.36 7.74 11.13
N ILE A 123 2.26 6.95 12.20
CA ILE A 123 1.39 7.23 13.36
C ILE A 123 1.80 8.54 14.05
N GLU A 124 3.11 8.77 14.26
CA GLU A 124 3.63 10.01 14.85
C GLU A 124 3.29 11.25 14.01
N GLN A 125 3.15 11.10 12.71
CA GLN A 125 2.71 12.16 11.79
C GLN A 125 1.19 12.30 11.70
N GLY A 126 0.43 11.49 12.44
CA GLY A 126 -1.02 11.53 12.48
C GLY A 126 -1.71 10.87 11.28
N LEU A 127 -0.99 10.01 10.53
CA LEU A 127 -1.58 9.25 9.43
C LEU A 127 -2.44 8.11 9.98
N GLU A 128 -3.54 7.87 9.32
CA GLU A 128 -4.31 6.65 9.52
C GLU A 128 -3.64 5.49 8.79
N VAL A 129 -3.44 4.35 9.48
CA VAL A 129 -2.76 3.19 8.94
C VAL A 129 -3.73 2.03 8.80
N LEU A 130 -3.90 1.55 7.56
CA LEU A 130 -4.77 0.43 7.23
C LEU A 130 -3.93 -0.83 6.99
N PRO A 131 -4.12 -1.91 7.79
CA PRO A 131 -3.43 -3.17 7.58
C PRO A 131 -3.95 -3.92 6.35
N VAL A 132 -3.03 -4.51 5.59
CA VAL A 132 -3.31 -5.37 4.42
C VAL A 132 -2.48 -6.64 4.55
N LEU A 133 -3.14 -7.79 4.69
CA LEU A 133 -2.50 -9.10 4.72
C LEU A 133 -2.37 -9.63 3.30
N ASN A 134 -1.14 -9.69 2.82
CA ASN A 134 -0.84 -10.16 1.46
C ASN A 134 -0.40 -11.62 1.44
N LYS A 135 -0.46 -12.25 0.27
CA LYS A 135 -0.06 -13.64 0.02
C LYS A 135 -0.84 -14.66 0.87
N ILE A 136 -2.11 -14.39 1.14
CA ILE A 136 -2.97 -15.28 1.92
C ILE A 136 -3.24 -16.63 1.26
N ASP A 137 -2.87 -16.78 0.00
CA ASP A 137 -2.99 -18.02 -0.80
C ASP A 137 -1.84 -19.00 -0.58
N LEU A 138 -0.76 -18.57 0.09
CA LEU A 138 0.36 -19.45 0.39
C LEU A 138 -0.05 -20.51 1.41
N PRO A 139 0.41 -21.77 1.25
CA PRO A 139 0.12 -22.84 2.22
C PRO A 139 0.65 -22.56 3.64
N SER A 140 1.65 -21.67 3.75
CA SER A 140 2.25 -21.22 5.01
C SER A 140 1.62 -19.94 5.57
N ALA A 141 0.59 -19.40 4.91
CA ALA A 141 -0.06 -18.19 5.39
C ALA A 141 -0.89 -18.46 6.65
N GLU A 142 -0.69 -17.60 7.66
CA GLU A 142 -1.41 -17.63 8.93
C GLU A 142 -2.01 -16.24 9.23
N PRO A 143 -3.05 -15.80 8.49
CA PRO A 143 -3.59 -14.44 8.61
C PRO A 143 -4.02 -14.08 10.04
N GLU A 144 -4.66 -15.00 10.76
CA GLU A 144 -5.12 -14.78 12.13
C GLU A 144 -3.96 -14.52 13.11
N ARG A 145 -2.84 -15.24 12.96
CA ARG A 145 -1.62 -14.99 13.73
C ARG A 145 -1.06 -13.61 13.44
N VAL A 146 -1.01 -13.22 12.17
CA VAL A 146 -0.44 -11.93 11.75
C VAL A 146 -1.32 -10.76 12.20
N VAL A 147 -2.65 -10.91 12.24
CA VAL A 147 -3.54 -9.90 12.84
C VAL A 147 -3.15 -9.65 14.30
N VAL A 148 -2.98 -10.70 15.10
CA VAL A 148 -2.57 -10.58 16.50
C VAL A 148 -1.19 -9.93 16.61
N GLU A 149 -0.23 -10.30 15.77
CA GLU A 149 1.10 -9.67 15.75
C GLU A 149 1.04 -8.16 15.47
N ILE A 150 0.20 -7.73 14.52
CA ILE A 150 0.01 -6.31 14.20
C ILE A 150 -0.56 -5.57 15.41
N GLU A 151 -1.57 -6.13 16.06
CA GLU A 151 -2.21 -5.52 17.23
C GLU A 151 -1.26 -5.44 18.44
N GLU A 152 -0.49 -6.51 18.71
CA GLU A 152 0.42 -6.57 19.86
C GLU A 152 1.70 -5.77 19.66
N ILE A 153 2.29 -5.79 18.45
CA ILE A 153 3.60 -5.16 18.20
C ILE A 153 3.46 -3.69 17.80
N ILE A 154 2.46 -3.37 16.97
CA ILE A 154 2.28 -2.01 16.43
C ILE A 154 1.25 -1.23 17.24
N GLY A 155 0.22 -1.91 17.76
CA GLY A 155 -0.83 -1.30 18.56
C GLY A 155 -1.95 -0.66 17.73
N ILE A 156 -2.11 -1.06 16.47
CA ILE A 156 -3.22 -0.64 15.61
C ILE A 156 -4.25 -1.76 15.49
N ALA A 157 -5.54 -1.40 15.37
CA ALA A 157 -6.58 -2.39 15.12
C ALA A 157 -6.36 -3.09 13.77
N ALA A 158 -6.36 -4.41 13.77
CA ALA A 158 -6.15 -5.22 12.57
C ALA A 158 -7.25 -6.29 12.36
N SER A 159 -8.30 -6.29 13.18
CA SER A 159 -9.47 -7.18 13.03
C SER A 159 -10.16 -7.03 11.67
N ASP A 160 -10.13 -5.83 11.09
CA ASP A 160 -10.71 -5.51 9.78
C ASP A 160 -9.64 -5.39 8.68
N ALA A 161 -8.47 -6.02 8.89
CA ALA A 161 -7.39 -6.02 7.91
C ALA A 161 -7.85 -6.58 6.55
N LEU A 162 -7.46 -5.91 5.48
CA LEU A 162 -7.77 -6.35 4.13
C LEU A 162 -6.92 -7.57 3.76
N HIS A 163 -7.54 -8.54 3.09
CA HIS A 163 -6.86 -9.75 2.62
C HIS A 163 -6.54 -9.63 1.13
N ALA A 164 -5.29 -9.80 0.76
CA ALA A 164 -4.81 -9.62 -0.61
C ALA A 164 -4.07 -10.83 -1.17
N VAL A 165 -4.23 -11.03 -2.49
CA VAL A 165 -3.41 -11.93 -3.30
C VAL A 165 -2.92 -11.14 -4.51
N SER A 166 -1.77 -10.51 -4.39
CA SER A 166 -1.31 -9.49 -5.32
C SER A 166 -1.01 -9.98 -6.75
N TYR A 167 -0.75 -11.28 -6.96
CA TYR A 167 -0.36 -11.80 -8.27
C TYR A 167 -1.48 -12.57 -9.02
N THR A 168 -2.62 -12.91 -8.39
CA THR A 168 -3.72 -13.62 -9.05
C THR A 168 -4.78 -12.68 -9.60
N HIS A 169 -5.15 -12.86 -10.88
CA HIS A 169 -6.04 -11.96 -11.59
C HIS A 169 -7.45 -11.81 -11.01
N LEU A 170 -8.06 -12.87 -10.51
CA LEU A 170 -9.47 -12.86 -10.09
C LEU A 170 -9.66 -12.29 -8.67
N ARG A 171 -8.81 -12.68 -7.72
CA ARG A 171 -8.91 -12.21 -6.34
C ARG A 171 -8.28 -10.81 -6.14
N ALA A 172 -7.21 -10.49 -6.88
CA ALA A 172 -6.61 -9.18 -6.84
C ALA A 172 -7.56 -8.06 -7.33
N HIS A 173 -8.48 -8.36 -8.25
CA HIS A 173 -9.47 -7.38 -8.71
C HIS A 173 -10.43 -6.97 -7.59
N GLU A 174 -10.97 -7.95 -6.86
CA GLU A 174 -11.84 -7.66 -5.72
C GLU A 174 -11.08 -6.93 -4.60
N THR A 175 -9.87 -7.40 -4.29
CA THR A 175 -9.03 -6.81 -3.24
C THR A 175 -8.56 -5.38 -3.59
N SER A 176 -8.21 -5.11 -4.84
CA SER A 176 -7.80 -3.75 -5.26
C SER A 176 -8.96 -2.78 -5.17
N ASP A 177 -10.19 -3.22 -5.49
CA ASP A 177 -11.40 -2.41 -5.31
C ASP A 177 -11.66 -2.14 -3.82
N ASP A 178 -11.49 -3.14 -2.96
CA ASP A 178 -11.68 -2.99 -1.52
C ASP A 178 -10.60 -2.10 -0.89
N ILE A 179 -9.34 -2.24 -1.29
CA ILE A 179 -8.25 -1.38 -0.85
C ILE A 179 -8.47 0.06 -1.34
N SER A 180 -8.85 0.26 -2.60
CA SER A 180 -9.16 1.59 -3.14
C SER A 180 -10.33 2.22 -2.40
N TYR A 181 -11.36 1.43 -2.07
CA TYR A 181 -12.49 1.89 -1.26
C TYR A 181 -12.09 2.21 0.18
N ALA A 182 -11.21 1.41 0.79
CA ALA A 182 -10.72 1.64 2.15
C ALA A 182 -9.83 2.89 2.23
N VAL A 183 -8.93 3.12 1.27
CA VAL A 183 -8.18 4.38 1.16
C VAL A 183 -9.13 5.58 1.01
N PHE A 184 -10.24 5.41 0.29
CA PHE A 184 -11.29 6.41 0.23
C PHE A 184 -11.97 6.67 1.58
N CYS A 185 -12.15 5.64 2.41
CA CYS A 185 -12.80 5.75 3.71
C CYS A 185 -11.90 6.33 4.82
N LEU A 186 -10.57 6.34 4.65
CA LEU A 186 -9.58 6.83 5.61
C LEU A 186 -9.84 8.27 6.15
N ASN A 187 -10.71 9.03 5.53
CA ASN A 187 -11.01 10.40 5.96
C ASN A 187 -12.49 10.63 6.35
N ARG A 188 -13.26 9.59 6.65
CA ARG A 188 -14.66 9.70 7.13
C ARG A 188 -14.82 9.60 8.64
N GLY A 189 -13.73 9.41 9.39
CA GLY A 189 -13.68 9.25 10.85
C GLY A 189 -13.39 10.55 11.60
N GLY A 190 -13.89 11.67 11.13
CA GLY A 190 -13.82 12.96 11.81
C GLY A 190 -15.19 13.54 12.06
#